data_77975b07754d30012e4582c81264e74f
#
_entry.id   77975b07754d30012e4582c81264e74f
#
_cell.length_a   1.000
_cell.length_b   1.000
_cell.length_c   1.000
_cell.angle_alpha   90.00
_cell.angle_beta   90.00
_cell.angle_gamma   90.00
#
_symmetry.space_group_name_H-M   'P 1'
#
loop_
_entity.id
_entity.type
_entity.pdbx_description
1 polymer ?
#
loop_
_entity_poly.entity_id
_entity_poly.type
_entity_poly.pdbx_seq_one_letter_code
_entity_poly.pdbx_strand_id
1 'polypeptide(L)'
;MRFRRFCAAATALLFLTAATAQTSAPAAVDLDAVQAAVGNWSYRPITGGSEADFVDSGGHVRVTVRCNRTTRAVSIVRTGMTGAAPYLTVATTYGARNLAASFAAGNLTAAVAANDPLLDDIAFSRGKWAIANPGVGALVVPSWAEAPRVFEDCRS
;
A
#
# COMPACT_ATOMS: atom_id res chain seq x y z
N MET A 1 -12.34 -38.90 -68.27
CA MET A 1 -12.82 -37.91 -67.28
C MET A 1 -11.99 -38.01 -66.06
N ARG A 2 -11.11 -37.00 -65.77
CA ARG A 2 -10.22 -36.98 -64.62
C ARG A 2 -10.71 -35.87 -63.66
N PHE A 3 -11.25 -36.24 -62.49
CA PHE A 3 -11.63 -35.32 -61.42
C PHE A 3 -10.40 -34.90 -60.65
N ARG A 4 -10.06 -33.58 -60.69
CA ARG A 4 -9.05 -32.96 -59.86
C ARG A 4 -9.71 -32.53 -58.51
N ARG A 5 -9.26 -33.14 -57.43
CA ARG A 5 -9.65 -32.72 -56.08
C ARG A 5 -8.75 -31.57 -55.66
N PHE A 6 -9.33 -30.38 -55.43
CA PHE A 6 -8.65 -29.25 -54.78
C PHE A 6 -8.73 -29.42 -53.26
N CYS A 7 -7.57 -29.59 -52.62
CA CYS A 7 -7.46 -29.47 -51.17
C CYS A 7 -7.31 -27.97 -50.82
N ALA A 8 -8.29 -27.37 -50.14
CA ALA A 8 -8.18 -26.05 -49.58
C ALA A 8 -7.57 -26.18 -48.16
N ALA A 9 -6.35 -25.68 -47.99
CA ALA A 9 -5.70 -25.59 -46.69
C ALA A 9 -6.20 -24.32 -46.01
N ALA A 10 -6.97 -24.46 -44.92
CA ALA A 10 -7.38 -23.35 -44.07
C ALA A 10 -6.28 -23.05 -43.04
N THR A 11 -5.60 -21.93 -43.22
CA THR A 11 -4.60 -21.41 -42.26
C THR A 11 -5.34 -20.66 -41.16
N ALA A 12 -5.43 -21.25 -39.96
CA ALA A 12 -5.97 -20.56 -38.79
C ALA A 12 -4.88 -19.64 -38.19
N LEU A 13 -5.06 -18.30 -38.29
CA LEU A 13 -4.26 -17.33 -37.57
C LEU A 13 -4.73 -17.26 -36.10
N LEU A 14 -3.90 -17.74 -35.18
CA LEU A 14 -4.07 -17.53 -33.76
C LEU A 14 -3.64 -16.07 -33.42
N PHE A 15 -4.58 -15.19 -33.13
CA PHE A 15 -4.30 -13.90 -32.55
C PHE A 15 -4.02 -14.08 -31.05
N LEU A 16 -2.75 -13.95 -30.62
CA LEU A 16 -2.41 -13.79 -29.22
C LEU A 16 -2.82 -12.37 -28.81
N THR A 17 -3.91 -12.24 -28.06
CA THR A 17 -4.23 -10.97 -27.37
C THR A 17 -3.34 -10.85 -26.13
N ALA A 18 -2.35 -9.97 -26.18
CA ALA A 18 -1.58 -9.59 -25.00
C ALA A 18 -2.51 -8.80 -24.05
N ALA A 19 -2.84 -9.38 -22.90
CA ALA A 19 -3.54 -8.66 -21.84
C ALA A 19 -2.58 -7.64 -21.24
N THR A 20 -2.79 -6.36 -21.54
CA THR A 20 -2.08 -5.25 -20.88
C THR A 20 -2.61 -5.13 -19.46
N ALA A 21 -1.75 -5.42 -18.47
CA ALA A 21 -2.06 -5.15 -17.07
C ALA A 21 -2.26 -3.63 -16.89
N GLN A 22 -3.50 -3.21 -16.69
CA GLN A 22 -3.81 -1.82 -16.38
C GLN A 22 -3.37 -1.54 -14.94
N THR A 23 -2.30 -0.76 -14.78
CA THR A 23 -1.91 -0.22 -13.48
C THR A 23 -2.93 0.87 -13.12
N SER A 24 -3.77 0.62 -12.13
CA SER A 24 -4.72 1.61 -11.64
C SER A 24 -3.96 2.84 -11.11
N ALA A 25 -4.39 4.04 -11.52
CA ALA A 25 -3.84 5.27 -10.98
C ALA A 25 -4.08 5.31 -9.44
N PRO A 26 -3.14 5.88 -8.66
CA PRO A 26 -3.35 6.08 -7.22
C PRO A 26 -4.63 6.88 -6.95
N ALA A 27 -5.34 6.53 -5.88
CA ALA A 27 -6.49 7.32 -5.44
C ALA A 27 -6.01 8.72 -5.05
N ALA A 28 -6.59 9.75 -5.67
CA ALA A 28 -6.29 11.13 -5.32
C ALA A 28 -6.86 11.40 -3.91
N VAL A 29 -5.99 11.76 -2.97
CA VAL A 29 -6.35 12.21 -1.62
C VAL A 29 -5.92 13.66 -1.52
N ASP A 30 -6.90 14.57 -1.41
CA ASP A 30 -6.61 15.97 -1.14
C ASP A 30 -6.30 16.13 0.35
N LEU A 31 -5.01 16.09 0.67
CA LEU A 31 -4.55 16.22 2.05
C LEU A 31 -4.88 17.61 2.63
N ASP A 32 -5.00 18.65 1.83
CA ASP A 32 -5.30 20.01 2.33
C ASP A 32 -6.76 20.11 2.76
N ALA A 33 -7.67 19.45 2.06
CA ALA A 33 -9.09 19.47 2.33
C ALA A 33 -9.53 18.54 3.48
N VAL A 34 -8.73 17.52 3.84
CA VAL A 34 -9.10 16.53 4.87
C VAL A 34 -8.29 16.71 6.14
N GLN A 35 -8.98 16.79 7.28
CA GLN A 35 -8.31 16.82 8.58
C GLN A 35 -7.75 15.44 8.95
N ALA A 36 -6.63 15.43 9.69
CA ALA A 36 -6.11 14.20 10.25
C ALA A 36 -7.09 13.64 11.29
N ALA A 37 -7.19 12.33 11.34
CA ALA A 37 -7.97 11.63 12.36
C ALA A 37 -7.46 12.00 13.78
N VAL A 38 -8.39 12.12 14.71
CA VAL A 38 -8.05 12.34 16.11
C VAL A 38 -7.56 11.03 16.71
N GLY A 39 -6.36 11.07 17.29
CA GLY A 39 -5.71 9.90 17.86
C GLY A 39 -4.27 10.17 18.21
N ASN A 40 -3.53 9.13 18.59
CA ASN A 40 -2.14 9.22 18.99
C ASN A 40 -1.32 8.10 18.36
N TRP A 41 -0.07 8.42 18.04
CA TRP A 41 0.94 7.43 17.74
C TRP A 41 1.60 6.90 19.01
N SER A 42 1.94 5.63 18.99
CA SER A 42 2.78 5.01 20.02
C SER A 42 3.85 4.18 19.34
N TYR A 43 5.10 4.33 19.79
CA TYR A 43 6.25 3.55 19.30
C TYR A 43 6.65 2.53 20.37
N ARG A 44 7.04 1.32 19.93
CA ARG A 44 7.64 0.31 20.80
C ARG A 44 8.65 -0.56 20.05
N PRO A 45 9.74 -0.97 20.70
CA PRO A 45 10.58 -2.05 20.20
C PRO A 45 9.81 -3.39 20.32
N ILE A 46 10.04 -4.27 19.34
CA ILE A 46 9.51 -5.65 19.34
C ILE A 46 10.65 -6.62 19.02
N THR A 47 10.42 -7.92 19.22
CA THR A 47 11.39 -8.93 18.81
C THR A 47 11.60 -8.87 17.28
N GLY A 48 12.85 -8.66 16.88
CA GLY A 48 13.24 -8.58 15.46
C GLY A 48 12.95 -7.25 14.77
N GLY A 49 12.60 -6.18 15.52
CA GLY A 49 12.38 -4.87 14.93
C GLY A 49 11.76 -3.84 15.86
N SER A 50 10.92 -3.01 15.29
CA SER A 50 10.12 -2.01 16.01
C SER A 50 8.77 -1.80 15.35
N GLU A 51 7.86 -1.16 16.06
CA GLU A 51 6.50 -0.91 15.61
C GLU A 51 5.99 0.42 16.12
N ALA A 52 5.21 1.10 15.30
CA ALA A 52 4.43 2.27 15.67
C ALA A 52 2.96 2.05 15.30
N ASP A 53 2.08 2.30 16.25
CA ASP A 53 0.63 2.19 16.09
C ASP A 53 -0.04 3.56 16.19
N PHE A 54 -0.90 3.89 15.23
CA PHE A 54 -1.85 4.98 15.35
C PHE A 54 -3.15 4.45 15.95
N VAL A 55 -3.49 4.96 17.13
CA VAL A 55 -4.69 4.60 17.88
C VAL A 55 -5.68 5.76 17.82
N ASP A 56 -6.90 5.52 17.35
CA ASP A 56 -7.96 6.54 17.29
C ASP A 56 -8.52 6.90 18.68
N SER A 57 -9.36 7.91 18.74
CA SER A 57 -10.01 8.34 19.98
C SER A 57 -10.93 7.28 20.63
N GLY A 58 -11.31 6.25 19.89
CA GLY A 58 -12.05 5.10 20.40
C GLY A 58 -11.15 3.99 20.96
N GLY A 59 -9.84 4.16 20.96
CA GLY A 59 -8.88 3.17 21.43
C GLY A 59 -8.57 2.06 20.42
N HIS A 60 -8.97 2.21 19.15
CA HIS A 60 -8.73 1.21 18.12
C HIS A 60 -7.45 1.53 17.34
N VAL A 61 -6.59 0.54 17.17
CA VAL A 61 -5.47 0.64 16.23
C VAL A 61 -6.02 0.74 14.82
N ARG A 62 -5.66 1.79 14.09
CA ARG A 62 -6.11 2.04 12.73
C ARG A 62 -5.01 1.87 11.69
N VAL A 63 -3.78 2.17 12.09
CA VAL A 63 -2.57 2.02 11.27
C VAL A 63 -1.48 1.43 12.13
N THR A 64 -0.77 0.45 11.59
CA THR A 64 0.49 -0.05 12.16
C THR A 64 1.60 0.10 11.12
N VAL A 65 2.72 0.65 11.55
CA VAL A 65 3.98 0.64 10.81
C VAL A 65 4.94 -0.26 11.55
N ARG A 66 5.50 -1.27 10.87
CA ARG A 66 6.36 -2.28 11.51
C ARG A 66 7.63 -2.53 10.70
N CYS A 67 8.76 -2.48 11.37
CA CYS A 67 10.04 -2.93 10.83
C CYS A 67 10.26 -4.41 11.09
N ASN A 68 10.70 -5.14 10.07
CA ASN A 68 11.33 -6.44 10.20
C ASN A 68 12.82 -6.29 9.83
N ARG A 69 13.71 -6.31 10.83
CA ARG A 69 15.16 -6.13 10.62
C ARG A 69 15.79 -7.28 9.84
N THR A 70 15.26 -8.49 9.98
CA THR A 70 15.81 -9.66 9.26
C THR A 70 15.62 -9.54 7.77
N THR A 71 14.45 -9.08 7.33
CA THR A 71 14.14 -8.90 5.90
C THR A 71 14.43 -7.50 5.41
N ARG A 72 14.78 -6.55 6.30
CA ARG A 72 14.93 -5.11 6.03
C ARG A 72 13.71 -4.55 5.28
N ALA A 73 12.53 -4.90 5.76
CA ALA A 73 11.26 -4.48 5.17
C ALA A 73 10.41 -3.74 6.21
N VAL A 74 9.75 -2.69 5.74
CA VAL A 74 8.75 -1.95 6.51
C VAL A 74 7.37 -2.32 5.99
N SER A 75 6.52 -2.80 6.88
CA SER A 75 5.11 -3.07 6.59
C SER A 75 4.26 -1.89 7.04
N ILE A 76 3.33 -1.47 6.17
CA ILE A 76 2.28 -0.50 6.46
C ILE A 76 0.97 -1.27 6.48
N VAL A 77 0.28 -1.26 7.61
CA VAL A 77 -0.92 -2.04 7.85
C VAL A 77 -2.09 -1.10 8.11
N ARG A 78 -3.17 -1.26 7.38
CA ARG A 78 -4.47 -0.67 7.69
C ARG A 78 -5.34 -1.72 8.36
N THR A 79 -5.79 -1.45 9.57
CA THR A 79 -6.58 -2.38 10.38
C THR A 79 -8.09 -2.08 10.29
N GLY A 80 -8.91 -2.99 10.77
CA GLY A 80 -10.36 -2.83 10.79
C GLY A 80 -11.01 -2.91 9.40
N MET A 81 -10.38 -3.63 8.48
CA MET A 81 -10.88 -3.82 7.12
C MET A 81 -11.88 -4.98 7.06
N THR A 82 -12.96 -4.79 6.31
CA THR A 82 -14.01 -5.82 6.12
C THR A 82 -13.81 -6.65 4.85
N GLY A 83 -12.84 -6.31 4.02
CA GLY A 83 -12.59 -7.02 2.76
C GLY A 83 -11.21 -6.79 2.19
N ALA A 84 -10.82 -7.66 1.27
CA ALA A 84 -9.57 -7.58 0.54
C ALA A 84 -9.57 -6.42 -0.46
N ALA A 85 -8.39 -5.84 -0.69
CA ALA A 85 -8.14 -4.90 -1.76
C ALA A 85 -6.80 -5.26 -2.42
N PRO A 86 -6.65 -5.06 -3.74
CA PRO A 86 -5.42 -5.45 -4.46
C PRO A 86 -4.23 -4.56 -4.10
N TYR A 87 -4.49 -3.37 -3.58
CA TYR A 87 -3.45 -2.42 -3.20
C TYR A 87 -3.88 -1.52 -2.04
N LEU A 88 -2.89 -0.98 -1.37
CA LEU A 88 -2.96 0.11 -0.42
C LEU A 88 -2.32 1.34 -1.06
N THR A 89 -3.05 2.44 -1.13
CA THR A 89 -2.50 3.73 -1.58
C THR A 89 -1.96 4.48 -0.39
N VAL A 90 -0.70 4.90 -0.46
CA VAL A 90 -0.10 5.86 0.48
C VAL A 90 -0.03 7.20 -0.23
N ALA A 91 -0.61 8.24 0.37
CA ALA A 91 -0.58 9.61 -0.14
C ALA A 91 0.14 10.53 0.87
N THR A 92 1.06 11.32 0.36
CA THR A 92 1.88 12.27 1.10
C THR A 92 1.79 13.65 0.42
N THR A 93 2.38 14.68 1.00
CA THR A 93 2.47 15.99 0.33
C THR A 93 3.41 15.99 -0.89
N TYR A 94 4.12 14.91 -1.14
CA TYR A 94 5.01 14.73 -2.29
C TYR A 94 4.36 13.93 -3.44
N GLY A 95 3.25 13.24 -3.17
CA GLY A 95 2.52 12.45 -4.15
C GLY A 95 1.84 11.23 -3.54
N ALA A 96 1.30 10.37 -4.40
CA ALA A 96 0.64 9.15 -3.98
C ALA A 96 1.18 7.94 -4.73
N ARG A 97 1.23 6.79 -4.05
CA ARG A 97 1.70 5.52 -4.63
C ARG A 97 0.83 4.34 -4.18
N ASN A 98 0.49 3.48 -5.13
CA ASN A 98 -0.15 2.20 -4.86
C ASN A 98 0.92 1.16 -4.51
N LEU A 99 0.71 0.45 -3.43
CA LEU A 99 1.53 -0.67 -2.97
C LEU A 99 0.70 -1.94 -3.08
N ALA A 100 1.22 -2.98 -3.70
CA ALA A 100 0.56 -4.28 -3.67
C ALA A 100 0.29 -4.70 -2.22
N ALA A 101 -0.93 -5.13 -1.95
CA ALA A 101 -1.37 -5.42 -0.59
C ALA A 101 -1.95 -6.82 -0.46
N SER A 102 -1.78 -7.42 0.70
CA SER A 102 -2.39 -8.67 1.12
C SER A 102 -3.40 -8.42 2.23
N PHE A 103 -4.48 -9.20 2.26
CA PHE A 103 -5.52 -9.11 3.27
C PHE A 103 -5.55 -10.38 4.12
N ALA A 104 -5.47 -10.22 5.44
CA ALA A 104 -5.64 -11.30 6.40
C ALA A 104 -6.17 -10.77 7.72
N ALA A 105 -7.11 -11.48 8.32
CA ALA A 105 -7.65 -11.21 9.66
C ALA A 105 -8.06 -9.73 9.89
N GLY A 106 -8.72 -9.11 8.91
CA GLY A 106 -9.15 -7.71 9.01
C GLY A 106 -8.03 -6.67 8.80
N ASN A 107 -6.87 -7.10 8.35
CA ASN A 107 -5.72 -6.23 8.09
C ASN A 107 -5.37 -6.23 6.60
N LEU A 108 -5.20 -5.04 6.03
CA LEU A 108 -4.64 -4.85 4.70
C LEU A 108 -3.19 -4.40 4.86
N THR A 109 -2.26 -5.23 4.40
CA THR A 109 -0.83 -5.07 4.62
C THR A 109 -0.10 -4.88 3.29
N ALA A 110 0.70 -3.82 3.20
CA ALA A 110 1.69 -3.61 2.16
C ALA A 110 3.08 -3.53 2.77
N ALA A 111 4.10 -3.96 2.03
CA ALA A 111 5.49 -3.92 2.49
C ALA A 111 6.38 -3.26 1.44
N VAL A 112 7.38 -2.52 1.92
CA VAL A 112 8.41 -1.87 1.11
C VAL A 112 9.79 -2.13 1.71
N ALA A 113 10.84 -2.01 0.93
CA ALA A 113 12.21 -2.11 1.44
C ALA A 113 12.50 -0.96 2.42
N ALA A 114 13.40 -1.16 3.39
CA ALA A 114 13.76 -0.15 4.39
C ALA A 114 14.34 1.14 3.78
N ASN A 115 14.92 1.06 2.59
CA ASN A 115 15.47 2.20 1.85
C ASN A 115 14.55 2.71 0.72
N ASP A 116 13.28 2.29 0.71
CA ASP A 116 12.31 2.78 -0.26
C ASP A 116 12.06 4.28 -0.07
N PRO A 117 12.16 5.13 -1.13
CA PRO A 117 11.94 6.57 -1.04
C PRO A 117 10.58 6.99 -0.47
N LEU A 118 9.55 6.14 -0.61
CA LEU A 118 8.23 6.41 -0.03
C LEU A 118 8.29 6.62 1.49
N LEU A 119 9.22 5.96 2.18
CA LEU A 119 9.37 6.11 3.63
C LEU A 119 9.85 7.51 3.98
N ASP A 120 10.72 8.11 3.16
CA ASP A 120 11.14 9.50 3.30
C ASP A 120 10.00 10.47 2.97
N ASP A 121 9.22 10.18 1.92
CA ASP A 121 8.03 10.97 1.59
C ASP A 121 7.01 10.98 2.75
N ILE A 122 6.84 9.85 3.46
CA ILE A 122 5.99 9.78 4.67
C ILE A 122 6.61 10.59 5.80
N ALA A 123 7.91 10.40 6.07
CA ALA A 123 8.62 11.06 7.16
C ALA A 123 8.61 12.60 7.04
N PHE A 124 8.75 13.09 5.80
CA PHE A 124 8.79 14.53 5.50
C PHE A 124 7.45 15.11 5.05
N SER A 125 6.38 14.32 5.01
CA SER A 125 5.04 14.80 4.66
C SER A 125 4.59 15.89 5.64
N ARG A 126 4.15 17.02 5.10
CA ARG A 126 3.82 18.21 5.89
C ARG A 126 2.57 18.00 6.74
N GLY A 127 2.78 17.71 8.03
CA GLY A 127 1.76 17.60 9.07
C GLY A 127 0.91 16.33 9.02
N LYS A 128 0.73 15.68 7.86
CA LYS A 128 -0.13 14.51 7.71
C LYS A 128 0.18 13.72 6.45
N TRP A 129 -0.21 12.45 6.45
CA TRP A 129 -0.21 11.55 5.30
C TRP A 129 -1.46 10.67 5.34
N ALA A 130 -1.77 9.99 4.26
CA ALA A 130 -3.00 9.21 4.17
C ALA A 130 -2.77 7.80 3.67
N ILE A 131 -3.65 6.91 4.10
CA ILE A 131 -3.78 5.55 3.60
C ILE A 131 -5.18 5.39 3.03
N ALA A 132 -5.26 4.98 1.76
CA ALA A 132 -6.51 4.71 1.08
C ALA A 132 -6.48 3.32 0.44
N ASN A 133 -7.64 2.77 0.16
CA ASN A 133 -7.80 1.53 -0.60
C ASN A 133 -9.15 1.55 -1.31
N PRO A 134 -9.32 0.78 -2.41
CA PRO A 134 -10.58 0.72 -3.13
C PRO A 134 -11.76 0.39 -2.22
N GLY A 135 -12.86 1.12 -2.41
CA GLY A 135 -14.12 0.89 -1.69
C GLY A 135 -14.18 1.40 -0.25
N VAL A 136 -13.09 1.93 0.29
CA VAL A 136 -13.05 2.52 1.65
C VAL A 136 -12.38 3.88 1.59
N GLY A 137 -12.96 4.88 2.26
CA GLY A 137 -12.42 6.22 2.31
C GLY A 137 -10.98 6.29 2.83
N ALA A 138 -10.28 7.37 2.48
CA ALA A 138 -8.94 7.62 2.98
C ALA A 138 -8.93 7.83 4.50
N LEU A 139 -7.96 7.24 5.18
CA LEU A 139 -7.62 7.53 6.55
C LEU A 139 -6.42 8.46 6.55
N VAL A 140 -6.60 9.67 7.01
CA VAL A 140 -5.53 10.66 7.14
C VAL A 140 -5.03 10.64 8.57
N VAL A 141 -3.72 10.50 8.75
CA VAL A 141 -3.06 10.44 10.07
C VAL A 141 -1.99 11.53 10.18
N PRO A 142 -1.71 12.03 11.40
CA PRO A 142 -0.64 13.02 11.59
C PRO A 142 0.73 12.42 11.30
N SER A 143 1.62 13.22 10.70
CA SER A 143 3.02 12.85 10.41
C SER A 143 3.89 13.15 11.63
N TRP A 144 3.78 12.31 12.67
CA TRP A 144 4.59 12.44 13.90
C TRP A 144 5.81 11.51 13.85
N ALA A 145 6.72 11.68 14.79
CA ALA A 145 8.06 11.08 14.78
C ALA A 145 8.08 9.54 14.96
N GLU A 146 6.99 8.94 15.45
CA GLU A 146 6.95 7.52 15.80
C GLU A 146 7.08 6.61 14.56
N ALA A 147 6.37 6.94 13.48
CA ALA A 147 6.48 6.18 12.23
C ALA A 147 7.86 6.32 11.58
N PRO A 148 8.42 7.54 11.38
CA PRO A 148 9.80 7.74 10.93
C PRO A 148 10.84 6.99 11.78
N ARG A 149 10.68 6.94 13.10
CA ARG A 149 11.58 6.18 13.97
C ARG A 149 11.63 4.68 13.62
N VAL A 150 10.49 4.08 13.26
CA VAL A 150 10.45 2.69 12.77
C VAL A 150 11.24 2.53 11.47
N PHE A 151 11.20 3.53 10.58
CA PHE A 151 11.95 3.50 9.32
C PHE A 151 13.46 3.50 9.59
N GLU A 152 13.93 4.38 10.49
CA GLU A 152 15.34 4.47 10.88
C GLU A 152 15.83 3.17 11.54
N ASP A 153 15.04 2.58 12.43
CA ASP A 153 15.35 1.28 13.05
C ASP A 153 15.50 0.16 12.03
N CYS A 154 14.82 0.27 10.89
CA CYS A 154 14.86 -0.72 9.82
C CYS A 154 16.06 -0.55 8.88
N ARG A 155 16.64 0.66 8.86
CA ARG A 155 17.83 1.02 8.08
C ARG A 155 19.14 0.69 8.78
N SER A 156 19.09 0.67 10.13
CA SER A 156 20.24 0.41 11.01
C SER A 156 20.71 -1.06 11.03
#